data_48574add93cc399ae60562b3aa5ea568
#
_entry.id   48574add93cc399ae60562b3aa5ea568
#
_cell.length_a   1.000
_cell.length_b   1.000
_cell.length_c   1.000
_cell.angle_alpha   90.00
_cell.angle_beta   90.00
_cell.angle_gamma   90.00
#
_symmetry.space_group_name_H-M   'P 1'
#
loop_
_entity.id
_entity.type
_entity.pdbx_description
1 polymer ?
#
loop_
_entity_poly.entity_id
_entity_poly.type
_entity_poly.pdbx_seq_one_letter_code
_entity_poly.pdbx_strand_id
1 'polypeptide(L)'
;TVRECVDEALDRLGRMMNENGGFVSWNTENSESIAQVIVALTAVGIDPATDSRFISSTGKTLLDGLLRFRLSSGGFSHILSSGFNSMANDQATYALVSYWRFENGLRSLYDMVPEMTKDSAEKTEAATKAISEIPEPGAADFKEKIKIALTAYESVEKADRRYVKNHTLLSSYLELIGGKENLDNDERYLISISVVSSPDKTTYYENEYFDKTGLVIKGVYSDGNSVEITDYTLSQNGAFSLGTTSVTAVYGIFSVEIPVTVLEIMPWDGNGTEESPYLIKTAEDLENIGTKVNGGHMFTDTYFKMAADIDMSDFPDRLPIGSSSSRQFDGIFDGDGYSIYNLVSKRGGLFGYVCKYAVIKNVIIASGEI
;
A
#
# COMPACT_ATOMS: atom_id res chain seq x y z
N THR A 1 9.33 -5.86 -16.38
CA THR A 1 10.81 -6.09 -16.36
C THR A 1 11.15 -7.27 -15.45
N VAL A 2 12.40 -7.78 -15.53
CA VAL A 2 12.87 -8.85 -14.61
C VAL A 2 12.74 -8.40 -13.15
N ARG A 3 13.00 -7.14 -12.85
CA ARG A 3 12.89 -6.57 -11.51
C ARG A 3 11.44 -6.61 -11.01
N GLU A 4 10.49 -6.19 -11.80
CA GLU A 4 9.06 -6.26 -11.47
C GLU A 4 8.63 -7.70 -11.15
N CYS A 5 9.05 -8.67 -11.98
CA CYS A 5 8.77 -10.08 -11.72
C CYS A 5 9.37 -10.56 -10.38
N VAL A 6 10.57 -10.07 -10.02
CA VAL A 6 11.20 -10.38 -8.72
C VAL A 6 10.40 -9.76 -7.59
N ASP A 7 10.02 -8.49 -7.69
CA ASP A 7 9.24 -7.79 -6.66
C ASP A 7 7.86 -8.44 -6.46
N GLU A 8 7.16 -8.79 -7.54
CA GLU A 8 5.88 -9.53 -7.48
C GLU A 8 6.04 -10.91 -6.81
N ALA A 9 7.14 -11.63 -7.11
CA ALA A 9 7.43 -12.92 -6.48
C ALA A 9 7.70 -12.77 -4.98
N LEU A 10 8.43 -11.73 -4.58
CA LEU A 10 8.72 -11.41 -3.18
C LEU A 10 7.45 -11.05 -2.41
N ASP A 11 6.59 -10.21 -2.99
CA ASP A 11 5.31 -9.86 -2.40
C ASP A 11 4.40 -11.09 -2.23
N ARG A 12 4.42 -11.99 -3.22
CA ARG A 12 3.68 -13.25 -3.12
C ARG A 12 4.23 -14.14 -2.00
N LEU A 13 5.55 -14.28 -1.89
CA LEU A 13 6.20 -15.02 -0.80
C LEU A 13 5.85 -14.44 0.56
N GLY A 14 5.90 -13.11 0.72
CA GLY A 14 5.52 -12.44 1.97
C GLY A 14 4.07 -12.78 2.39
N ARG A 15 3.13 -12.75 1.44
CA ARG A 15 1.73 -13.15 1.71
C ARG A 15 1.54 -14.63 2.05
N MET A 16 2.47 -15.50 1.69
CA MET A 16 2.42 -16.94 2.02
C MET A 16 3.03 -17.26 3.38
N MET A 17 3.75 -16.32 3.99
CA MET A 17 4.35 -16.51 5.31
C MET A 17 3.26 -16.59 6.38
N ASN A 18 3.37 -17.56 7.30
CA ASN A 18 2.44 -17.73 8.41
C ASN A 18 2.80 -16.85 9.62
N GLU A 19 1.94 -16.83 10.63
CA GLU A 19 2.11 -16.03 11.86
C GLU A 19 3.37 -16.36 12.68
N ASN A 20 3.98 -17.53 12.45
CA ASN A 20 5.18 -17.99 13.14
C ASN A 20 6.49 -17.69 12.37
N GLY A 21 6.43 -16.98 11.26
CA GLY A 21 7.58 -16.69 10.42
C GLY A 21 7.98 -17.85 9.49
N GLY A 22 7.07 -18.77 9.20
CA GLY A 22 7.33 -19.97 8.43
C GLY A 22 6.49 -20.14 7.17
N PHE A 23 6.71 -21.24 6.46
CA PHE A 23 5.96 -21.61 5.26
C PHE A 23 5.44 -23.04 5.37
N VAL A 24 4.25 -23.24 4.79
CA VAL A 24 3.63 -24.55 4.70
C VAL A 24 3.82 -25.10 3.28
N SER A 25 4.40 -26.29 3.17
CA SER A 25 4.54 -27.05 1.93
C SER A 25 3.96 -28.46 2.16
N TRP A 26 3.11 -28.93 1.24
CA TRP A 26 2.43 -30.23 1.37
C TRP A 26 1.69 -30.40 2.71
N ASN A 27 0.94 -29.34 3.13
CA ASN A 27 0.22 -29.27 4.39
C ASN A 27 1.09 -29.36 5.67
N THR A 28 2.40 -29.17 5.55
CA THR A 28 3.31 -29.25 6.70
C THR A 28 4.25 -28.06 6.71
N GLU A 29 4.38 -27.41 7.86
CA GLU A 29 5.41 -26.40 8.09
C GLU A 29 6.76 -27.11 8.25
N ASN A 30 7.76 -26.68 7.48
CA ASN A 30 9.08 -27.31 7.48
C ASN A 30 10.21 -26.28 7.39
N SER A 31 11.36 -26.64 7.95
CA SER A 31 12.54 -25.78 8.04
C SER A 31 13.16 -25.49 6.69
N GLU A 32 13.10 -26.41 5.74
CA GLU A 32 13.73 -26.28 4.42
C GLU A 32 13.07 -25.18 3.59
N SER A 33 11.75 -25.08 3.65
CA SER A 33 11.03 -24.01 2.95
C SER A 33 11.42 -22.63 3.46
N ILE A 34 11.63 -22.46 4.76
CA ILE A 34 12.08 -21.20 5.37
C ILE A 34 13.53 -20.93 4.94
N ALA A 35 14.39 -21.94 5.01
CA ALA A 35 15.80 -21.83 4.63
C ALA A 35 15.98 -21.35 3.19
N GLN A 36 15.21 -21.89 2.25
CA GLN A 36 15.27 -21.49 0.84
C GLN A 36 14.88 -20.02 0.65
N VAL A 37 13.87 -19.53 1.37
CA VAL A 37 13.46 -18.12 1.28
C VAL A 37 14.53 -17.20 1.85
N ILE A 38 15.14 -17.52 3.01
CA ILE A 38 16.25 -16.76 3.58
C ILE A 38 17.41 -16.62 2.57
N VAL A 39 17.80 -17.73 1.91
CA VAL A 39 18.87 -17.72 0.91
C VAL A 39 18.50 -16.88 -0.31
N ALA A 40 17.26 -16.99 -0.79
CA ALA A 40 16.79 -16.19 -1.93
C ALA A 40 16.80 -14.70 -1.62
N LEU A 41 16.32 -14.27 -0.45
CA LEU A 41 16.28 -12.87 -0.02
C LEU A 41 17.69 -12.28 0.09
N THR A 42 18.59 -12.97 0.80
CA THR A 42 19.99 -12.51 0.95
C THR A 42 20.71 -12.44 -0.38
N ALA A 43 20.40 -13.33 -1.33
CA ALA A 43 21.00 -13.31 -2.67
C ALA A 43 20.57 -12.09 -3.51
N VAL A 44 19.38 -11.55 -3.28
CA VAL A 44 18.88 -10.33 -3.94
C VAL A 44 19.07 -9.06 -3.10
N GLY A 45 19.81 -9.15 -2.00
CA GLY A 45 20.15 -8.00 -1.16
C GLY A 45 19.07 -7.56 -0.18
N ILE A 46 18.11 -8.44 0.14
CA ILE A 46 17.01 -8.16 1.07
C ILE A 46 17.30 -8.82 2.42
N ASP A 47 17.10 -8.05 3.49
CA ASP A 47 17.27 -8.53 4.85
C ASP A 47 16.03 -9.34 5.32
N PRO A 48 16.16 -10.65 5.55
CA PRO A 48 15.06 -11.50 6.01
C PRO A 48 14.59 -11.23 7.44
N ALA A 49 15.30 -10.39 8.20
CA ALA A 49 14.96 -10.02 9.57
C ALA A 49 14.24 -8.68 9.68
N THR A 50 14.37 -7.78 8.68
CA THR A 50 13.86 -6.41 8.79
C THR A 50 12.93 -5.98 7.64
N ASP A 51 12.92 -6.68 6.51
CA ASP A 51 11.99 -6.37 5.42
C ASP A 51 10.54 -6.62 5.87
N SER A 52 9.70 -5.59 5.77
CA SER A 52 8.33 -5.59 6.29
C SER A 52 7.43 -6.68 5.69
N ARG A 53 7.72 -7.17 4.49
CA ARG A 53 7.00 -8.26 3.83
C ARG A 53 7.21 -9.61 4.53
N PHE A 54 8.32 -9.73 5.28
CA PHE A 54 8.74 -10.96 5.97
C PHE A 54 8.74 -10.81 7.49
N ILE A 55 7.94 -9.88 8.00
CA ILE A 55 7.57 -9.77 9.42
C ILE A 55 6.10 -10.17 9.54
N SER A 56 5.83 -11.23 10.29
CA SER A 56 4.46 -11.76 10.46
C SER A 56 3.57 -10.80 11.26
N SER A 57 2.27 -11.04 11.26
CA SER A 57 1.29 -10.30 12.06
C SER A 57 1.56 -10.35 13.58
N THR A 58 2.34 -11.35 14.03
CA THR A 58 2.78 -11.51 15.43
C THR A 58 4.18 -10.94 15.67
N GLY A 59 4.78 -10.27 14.69
CA GLY A 59 6.13 -9.70 14.77
C GLY A 59 7.27 -10.72 14.63
N LYS A 60 6.98 -11.93 14.13
CA LYS A 60 7.99 -12.99 13.90
C LYS A 60 8.63 -12.83 12.53
N THR A 61 9.96 -12.98 12.48
CA THR A 61 10.78 -12.96 11.29
C THR A 61 10.99 -14.37 10.73
N LEU A 62 11.58 -14.48 9.53
CA LEU A 62 11.99 -15.79 8.97
C LEU A 62 13.05 -16.49 9.84
N LEU A 63 13.91 -15.72 10.51
CA LEU A 63 14.89 -16.29 11.42
C LEU A 63 14.23 -16.86 12.67
N ASP A 64 13.25 -16.16 13.26
CA ASP A 64 12.43 -16.71 14.33
C ASP A 64 11.77 -18.03 13.90
N GLY A 65 11.18 -18.06 12.69
CA GLY A 65 10.55 -19.23 12.13
C GLY A 65 11.52 -20.42 12.00
N LEU A 66 12.69 -20.19 11.40
CA LEU A 66 13.72 -21.23 11.22
C LEU A 66 14.25 -21.76 12.56
N LEU A 67 14.52 -20.89 13.52
CA LEU A 67 15.08 -21.25 14.82
C LEU A 67 14.14 -22.12 15.68
N ARG A 68 12.85 -22.15 15.39
CA ARG A 68 11.89 -23.08 16.04
C ARG A 68 12.21 -24.56 15.78
N PHE A 69 12.85 -24.85 14.66
CA PHE A 69 13.24 -26.22 14.27
C PHE A 69 14.60 -26.64 14.84
N ARG A 70 15.28 -25.75 15.56
CA ARG A 70 16.55 -26.08 16.23
C ARG A 70 16.32 -27.02 17.40
N LEU A 71 17.05 -28.11 17.41
CA LEU A 71 17.03 -29.11 18.49
C LEU A 71 17.95 -28.70 19.65
N SER A 72 17.60 -29.09 20.86
CA SER A 72 18.43 -28.88 22.05
C SER A 72 19.77 -29.66 21.98
N SER A 73 19.77 -30.78 21.25
CA SER A 73 20.97 -31.58 20.97
C SER A 73 21.90 -30.97 19.90
N GLY A 74 21.51 -29.83 19.29
CA GLY A 74 22.15 -29.27 18.12
C GLY A 74 21.55 -29.79 16.81
N GLY A 75 21.69 -29.00 15.75
CA GLY A 75 21.10 -29.33 14.44
C GLY A 75 19.62 -28.98 14.33
N PHE A 76 19.02 -29.38 13.22
CA PHE A 76 17.65 -28.99 12.84
C PHE A 76 16.80 -30.23 12.49
N SER A 77 15.50 -30.11 12.77
CA SER A 77 14.48 -31.07 12.35
C SER A 77 13.78 -30.64 11.09
N HIS A 78 13.23 -31.59 10.34
CA HIS A 78 12.38 -31.32 9.17
C HIS A 78 11.06 -30.64 9.57
N ILE A 79 10.38 -31.22 10.55
CA ILE A 79 9.15 -30.69 11.14
C ILE A 79 9.29 -30.56 12.66
N LEU A 80 8.51 -29.71 13.31
CA LEU A 80 8.64 -29.40 14.76
C LEU A 80 8.51 -30.63 15.66
N SER A 81 7.77 -31.65 15.23
CA SER A 81 7.54 -32.89 16.01
C SER A 81 8.55 -34.01 15.74
N SER A 82 9.54 -33.75 14.85
CA SER A 82 10.52 -34.76 14.48
C SER A 82 11.90 -34.53 15.13
N GLY A 83 12.76 -35.56 15.11
CA GLY A 83 14.14 -35.45 15.52
C GLY A 83 15.05 -34.88 14.44
N PHE A 84 16.37 -35.04 14.64
CA PHE A 84 17.39 -34.59 13.70
C PHE A 84 17.14 -35.15 12.28
N ASN A 85 17.24 -34.26 11.31
CA ASN A 85 17.17 -34.61 9.89
C ASN A 85 18.37 -33.98 9.17
N SER A 86 19.14 -34.81 8.45
CA SER A 86 20.39 -34.38 7.82
C SER A 86 20.14 -33.29 6.73
N MET A 87 19.09 -33.46 5.91
CA MET A 87 18.75 -32.51 4.85
C MET A 87 18.29 -31.16 5.48
N ALA A 88 17.40 -31.22 6.47
CA ALA A 88 16.95 -30.02 7.21
C ALA A 88 18.12 -29.28 7.86
N ASN A 89 19.02 -30.04 8.50
CA ASN A 89 20.22 -29.47 9.13
C ASN A 89 21.13 -28.81 8.10
N ASP A 90 21.38 -29.44 6.96
CA ASP A 90 22.21 -28.89 5.90
C ASP A 90 21.60 -27.59 5.36
N GLN A 91 20.31 -27.61 5.02
CA GLN A 91 19.62 -26.44 4.48
C GLN A 91 19.50 -25.29 5.49
N ALA A 92 19.18 -25.56 6.74
CA ALA A 92 19.17 -24.54 7.79
C ALA A 92 20.55 -23.94 8.02
N THR A 93 21.61 -24.77 7.99
CA THR A 93 22.98 -24.31 8.18
C THR A 93 23.41 -23.35 7.07
N TYR A 94 23.21 -23.72 5.81
CA TYR A 94 23.61 -22.81 4.75
C TYR A 94 22.73 -21.55 4.67
N ALA A 95 21.47 -21.60 5.08
CA ALA A 95 20.63 -20.41 5.21
C ALA A 95 21.17 -19.44 6.29
N LEU A 96 21.58 -19.95 7.44
CA LEU A 96 22.22 -19.16 8.48
C LEU A 96 23.58 -18.61 8.01
N VAL A 97 24.38 -19.38 7.27
CA VAL A 97 25.62 -18.90 6.65
C VAL A 97 25.31 -17.81 5.62
N SER A 98 24.27 -17.96 4.81
CA SER A 98 23.85 -16.95 3.84
C SER A 98 23.45 -15.64 4.51
N TYR A 99 22.69 -15.73 5.61
CA TYR A 99 22.33 -14.58 6.41
C TYR A 99 23.54 -13.91 7.10
N TRP A 100 24.41 -14.73 7.73
CA TRP A 100 25.63 -14.20 8.33
C TRP A 100 26.53 -13.47 7.31
N ARG A 101 26.67 -14.02 6.11
CA ARG A 101 27.42 -13.36 5.02
C ARG A 101 26.79 -12.03 4.62
N PHE A 102 25.45 -11.99 4.53
CA PHE A 102 24.67 -10.78 4.25
C PHE A 102 24.91 -9.69 5.31
N GLU A 103 24.77 -10.03 6.59
CA GLU A 103 25.02 -9.12 7.72
C GLU A 103 26.45 -8.55 7.76
N ASN A 104 27.42 -9.32 7.31
CA ASN A 104 28.84 -8.90 7.26
C ASN A 104 29.25 -8.26 5.92
N GLY A 105 28.29 -7.96 5.04
CA GLY A 105 28.55 -7.33 3.74
C GLY A 105 29.39 -8.19 2.77
N LEU A 106 29.42 -9.51 3.00
CA LEU A 106 30.10 -10.46 2.15
C LEU A 106 29.25 -10.82 0.93
N ARG A 107 29.84 -11.35 -0.10
CA ARG A 107 29.13 -11.82 -1.30
C ARG A 107 28.10 -12.90 -0.94
N SER A 108 27.02 -12.97 -1.72
CA SER A 108 25.99 -13.99 -1.52
C SER A 108 26.57 -15.42 -1.63
N LEU A 109 25.92 -16.39 -1.02
CA LEU A 109 26.42 -17.77 -0.90
C LEU A 109 26.78 -18.42 -2.25
N TYR A 110 26.01 -18.10 -3.30
CA TYR A 110 26.21 -18.65 -4.65
C TYR A 110 27.03 -17.77 -5.56
N ASP A 111 27.60 -16.67 -5.04
CA ASP A 111 28.51 -15.84 -5.79
C ASP A 111 29.92 -16.44 -5.75
N MET A 112 30.30 -17.12 -6.81
CA MET A 112 31.60 -17.80 -6.93
C MET A 112 32.77 -16.86 -7.23
N VAL A 113 32.52 -15.56 -7.30
CA VAL A 113 33.59 -14.55 -7.42
C VAL A 113 34.30 -14.41 -6.07
N PRO A 114 35.61 -14.16 -6.01
CA PRO A 114 36.34 -13.90 -4.75
C PRO A 114 35.71 -12.77 -3.94
N GLU A 115 35.84 -12.83 -2.61
CA GLU A 115 35.38 -11.77 -1.72
C GLU A 115 35.97 -10.41 -2.10
N MET A 116 35.21 -9.33 -1.83
CA MET A 116 35.73 -7.99 -2.06
C MET A 116 37.04 -7.77 -1.28
N THR A 117 38.02 -7.22 -1.96
CA THR A 117 39.23 -6.71 -1.30
C THR A 117 38.85 -5.49 -0.44
N LYS A 118 39.69 -5.17 0.54
CA LYS A 118 39.50 -3.95 1.33
C LYS A 118 39.47 -2.70 0.45
N ASP A 119 40.34 -2.61 -0.58
CA ASP A 119 40.34 -1.52 -1.54
C ASP A 119 39.02 -1.43 -2.32
N SER A 120 38.50 -2.56 -2.79
CA SER A 120 37.21 -2.59 -3.50
C SER A 120 36.04 -2.20 -2.59
N ALA A 121 36.05 -2.60 -1.32
CA ALA A 121 35.05 -2.21 -0.34
C ALA A 121 35.06 -0.69 -0.07
N GLU A 122 36.26 -0.10 0.12
CA GLU A 122 36.44 1.35 0.30
C GLU A 122 35.95 2.13 -0.94
N LYS A 123 36.23 1.66 -2.15
CA LYS A 123 35.75 2.25 -3.40
C LYS A 123 34.22 2.14 -3.53
N THR A 124 33.63 1.01 -3.13
CA THR A 124 32.17 0.80 -3.15
C THR A 124 31.46 1.77 -2.20
N GLU A 125 32.02 1.98 -1.01
CA GLU A 125 31.50 2.96 -0.05
C GLU A 125 31.64 4.39 -0.58
N ALA A 126 32.81 4.74 -1.12
CA ALA A 126 33.06 6.06 -1.74
C ALA A 126 32.09 6.35 -2.90
N ALA A 127 31.85 5.37 -3.77
CA ALA A 127 30.89 5.49 -4.86
C ALA A 127 29.45 5.67 -4.35
N THR A 128 29.05 4.88 -3.36
CA THR A 128 27.73 5.01 -2.72
C THR A 128 27.53 6.41 -2.13
N LYS A 129 28.55 6.93 -1.43
CA LYS A 129 28.53 8.28 -0.87
C LYS A 129 28.44 9.35 -1.96
N ALA A 130 29.28 9.28 -2.98
CA ALA A 130 29.30 10.25 -4.08
C ALA A 130 27.94 10.31 -4.81
N ILE A 131 27.28 9.19 -5.01
CA ILE A 131 25.92 9.13 -5.59
C ILE A 131 24.90 9.80 -4.67
N SER A 132 25.00 9.59 -3.35
CA SER A 132 24.10 10.22 -2.37
C SER A 132 24.29 11.75 -2.28
N GLU A 133 25.42 12.27 -2.71
CA GLU A 133 25.75 13.70 -2.73
C GLU A 133 25.32 14.41 -4.03
N ILE A 134 24.71 13.69 -4.99
CA ILE A 134 24.15 14.31 -6.20
C ILE A 134 22.91 15.11 -5.77
N PRO A 135 22.87 16.42 -6.03
CA PRO A 135 21.73 17.25 -5.68
C PRO A 135 20.51 16.97 -6.59
N GLU A 136 19.40 17.62 -6.32
CA GLU A 136 18.23 17.56 -7.18
C GLU A 136 18.53 18.10 -8.59
N PRO A 137 17.88 17.54 -9.63
CA PRO A 137 17.99 18.05 -10.99
C PRO A 137 17.69 19.55 -11.07
N GLY A 138 18.53 20.28 -11.83
CA GLY A 138 18.45 21.74 -11.95
C GLY A 138 19.41 22.52 -11.03
N ALA A 139 20.04 21.86 -10.05
CA ALA A 139 21.12 22.49 -9.30
C ALA A 139 22.33 22.81 -10.20
N ALA A 140 23.04 23.90 -9.92
CA ALA A 140 24.14 24.38 -10.77
C ALA A 140 25.29 23.37 -10.93
N ASP A 141 25.52 22.54 -9.91
CA ASP A 141 26.55 21.49 -9.88
C ASP A 141 26.02 20.08 -10.15
N PHE A 142 24.76 19.95 -10.61
CA PHE A 142 24.11 18.64 -10.82
C PHE A 142 24.92 17.73 -11.73
N LYS A 143 25.26 18.17 -12.95
CA LYS A 143 26.07 17.38 -13.91
C LYS A 143 27.47 17.10 -13.40
N GLU A 144 28.09 18.06 -12.71
CA GLU A 144 29.44 17.87 -12.12
C GLU A 144 29.41 16.80 -11.03
N LYS A 145 28.41 16.79 -10.18
CA LYS A 145 28.22 15.77 -9.15
C LYS A 145 27.94 14.38 -9.73
N ILE A 146 27.17 14.29 -10.83
CA ILE A 146 27.00 13.02 -11.57
C ILE A 146 28.34 12.53 -12.10
N LYS A 147 29.18 13.41 -12.66
CA LYS A 147 30.52 13.08 -13.20
C LYS A 147 31.44 12.54 -12.11
N ILE A 148 31.45 13.18 -10.93
CA ILE A 148 32.21 12.71 -9.76
C ILE A 148 31.74 11.33 -9.33
N ALA A 149 30.40 11.15 -9.19
CA ALA A 149 29.81 9.89 -8.79
C ALA A 149 30.04 8.76 -9.79
N LEU A 150 29.98 9.07 -11.11
CA LEU A 150 30.28 8.12 -12.17
C LEU A 150 31.74 7.67 -12.12
N THR A 151 32.68 8.62 -11.94
CA THR A 151 34.10 8.32 -11.79
C THR A 151 34.35 7.40 -10.60
N ALA A 152 33.75 7.70 -9.46
CA ALA A 152 33.81 6.85 -8.27
C ALA A 152 33.22 5.45 -8.53
N TYR A 153 32.08 5.37 -9.17
CA TYR A 153 31.42 4.09 -9.52
C TYR A 153 32.27 3.27 -10.52
N GLU A 154 32.84 3.90 -11.54
CA GLU A 154 33.69 3.24 -12.53
C GLU A 154 35.01 2.75 -11.93
N SER A 155 35.52 3.36 -10.84
CA SER A 155 36.69 2.91 -10.09
C SER A 155 36.48 1.60 -9.33
N VAL A 156 35.23 1.23 -9.06
CA VAL A 156 34.88 -0.05 -8.43
C VAL A 156 35.04 -1.18 -9.44
N GLU A 157 35.66 -2.29 -9.03
CA GLU A 157 35.77 -3.48 -9.86
C GLU A 157 34.42 -3.91 -10.41
N LYS A 158 34.35 -4.29 -11.69
CA LYS A 158 33.08 -4.61 -12.37
C LYS A 158 32.26 -5.64 -11.64
N ALA A 159 32.90 -6.65 -11.02
CA ALA A 159 32.23 -7.69 -10.24
C ALA A 159 31.59 -7.13 -8.95
N ASP A 160 32.13 -6.03 -8.41
CA ASP A 160 31.70 -5.47 -7.13
C ASP A 160 30.73 -4.30 -7.28
N ARG A 161 30.55 -3.75 -8.47
CA ARG A 161 29.64 -2.61 -8.74
C ARG A 161 28.19 -2.86 -8.29
N ARG A 162 27.73 -4.09 -8.27
CA ARG A 162 26.41 -4.49 -7.75
C ARG A 162 26.22 -4.19 -6.26
N TYR A 163 27.30 -4.04 -5.50
CA TYR A 163 27.27 -3.70 -4.08
C TYR A 163 27.23 -2.20 -3.79
N VAL A 164 27.33 -1.36 -4.82
CA VAL A 164 27.06 0.08 -4.70
C VAL A 164 25.54 0.24 -4.55
N LYS A 165 25.07 0.49 -3.33
CA LYS A 165 23.65 0.38 -2.90
C LYS A 165 22.67 1.22 -3.73
N ASN A 166 23.10 2.39 -4.19
CA ASN A 166 22.29 3.37 -4.92
C ASN A 166 22.68 3.54 -6.40
N HIS A 167 23.34 2.54 -7.00
CA HIS A 167 23.80 2.61 -8.40
C HIS A 167 22.65 2.82 -9.40
N THR A 168 21.44 2.37 -9.08
CA THR A 168 20.25 2.60 -9.91
C THR A 168 19.89 4.07 -10.00
N LEU A 169 20.09 4.86 -8.94
CA LEU A 169 19.89 6.31 -8.95
C LEU A 169 20.87 7.01 -9.90
N LEU A 170 22.14 6.61 -9.88
CA LEU A 170 23.13 7.12 -10.84
C LEU A 170 22.73 6.79 -12.29
N SER A 171 22.25 5.57 -12.53
CA SER A 171 21.76 5.17 -13.86
C SER A 171 20.57 6.03 -14.31
N SER A 172 19.63 6.29 -13.41
CA SER A 172 18.47 7.15 -13.70
C SER A 172 18.87 8.59 -13.99
N TYR A 173 19.84 9.14 -13.29
CA TYR A 173 20.36 10.49 -13.57
C TYR A 173 21.11 10.56 -14.89
N LEU A 174 21.88 9.53 -15.23
CA LEU A 174 22.54 9.46 -16.55
C LEU A 174 21.51 9.36 -17.68
N GLU A 175 20.47 8.57 -17.51
CA GLU A 175 19.36 8.50 -18.48
C GLU A 175 18.64 9.85 -18.60
N LEU A 176 18.40 10.55 -17.48
CA LEU A 176 17.76 11.87 -17.45
C LEU A 176 18.49 12.90 -18.29
N ILE A 177 19.83 12.91 -18.26
CA ILE A 177 20.65 13.83 -19.07
C ILE A 177 20.94 13.31 -20.47
N GLY A 178 20.40 12.15 -20.87
CA GLY A 178 20.58 11.55 -22.18
C GLY A 178 21.89 10.81 -22.38
N GLY A 179 22.55 10.37 -21.30
CA GLY A 179 23.78 9.58 -21.31
C GLY A 179 25.02 10.33 -20.79
N LYS A 180 26.06 9.57 -20.54
CA LYS A 180 27.32 10.12 -20.03
C LYS A 180 28.03 11.09 -21.00
N GLU A 181 27.75 10.98 -22.27
CA GLU A 181 28.25 11.89 -23.33
C GLU A 181 27.70 13.31 -23.16
N ASN A 182 26.63 13.49 -22.44
CA ASN A 182 25.97 14.77 -22.21
C ASN A 182 26.39 15.45 -20.89
N LEU A 183 27.34 14.87 -20.16
CA LEU A 183 27.89 15.46 -18.93
C LEU A 183 28.57 16.80 -19.15
N ASP A 184 29.27 16.94 -20.26
CA ASP A 184 30.15 18.09 -20.58
C ASP A 184 29.54 19.02 -21.67
N ASN A 185 28.26 18.85 -22.03
CA ASN A 185 27.58 19.69 -23.03
C ASN A 185 26.37 20.41 -22.44
N ASP A 186 25.74 21.31 -23.20
CA ASP A 186 24.59 22.11 -22.80
C ASP A 186 23.26 21.46 -23.20
N GLU A 187 23.24 20.16 -23.52
CA GLU A 187 21.99 19.43 -23.79
C GLU A 187 21.04 19.59 -22.62
N ARG A 188 19.81 20.00 -22.93
CA ARG A 188 18.77 20.22 -21.94
C ARG A 188 18.27 18.91 -21.37
N TYR A 189 17.94 18.91 -20.12
CA TYR A 189 17.32 17.78 -19.42
C TYR A 189 16.14 18.25 -18.57
N LEU A 190 15.23 17.34 -18.26
CA LEU A 190 14.07 17.64 -17.42
C LEU A 190 14.51 17.88 -15.96
N ILE A 191 13.97 18.91 -15.32
CA ILE A 191 14.30 19.23 -13.91
C ILE A 191 13.10 19.07 -12.96
N SER A 192 11.87 19.15 -13.49
CA SER A 192 10.66 18.91 -12.68
C SER A 192 9.44 18.67 -13.57
N ILE A 193 8.39 18.09 -12.98
CA ILE A 193 7.06 18.04 -13.58
C ILE A 193 6.04 18.68 -12.63
N SER A 194 4.97 19.25 -13.18
CA SER A 194 3.89 19.83 -12.39
C SER A 194 2.55 19.71 -13.10
N VAL A 195 1.48 19.62 -12.32
CA VAL A 195 0.11 19.75 -12.82
C VAL A 195 -0.15 21.23 -13.03
N VAL A 196 -0.46 21.63 -14.27
CA VAL A 196 -0.83 23.01 -14.62
C VAL A 196 -2.34 23.17 -14.84
N SER A 197 -3.05 22.08 -15.11
CA SER A 197 -4.50 21.99 -15.07
C SER A 197 -4.90 20.68 -14.41
N SER A 198 -5.76 20.77 -13.40
CA SER A 198 -6.37 19.60 -12.77
C SER A 198 -7.33 18.92 -13.74
N PRO A 199 -7.63 17.61 -13.57
CA PRO A 199 -8.68 16.97 -14.34
C PRO A 199 -10.04 17.62 -14.05
N ASP A 200 -10.95 17.56 -15.02
CA ASP A 200 -12.30 18.12 -14.92
C ASP A 200 -13.10 17.43 -13.80
N LYS A 201 -12.83 16.16 -13.55
CA LYS A 201 -13.42 15.36 -12.46
C LYS A 201 -12.37 15.05 -11.40
N THR A 202 -12.63 15.46 -10.16
CA THR A 202 -11.78 15.19 -8.99
C THR A 202 -12.49 14.45 -7.87
N THR A 203 -13.83 14.31 -7.97
CA THR A 203 -14.64 13.55 -7.02
C THR A 203 -15.21 12.33 -7.71
N TYR A 204 -15.00 11.17 -7.12
CA TYR A 204 -15.39 9.87 -7.63
C TYR A 204 -16.19 9.11 -6.58
N TYR A 205 -16.97 8.14 -7.01
CA TYR A 205 -17.47 7.10 -6.12
C TYR A 205 -16.53 5.88 -6.17
N GLU A 206 -16.57 5.06 -5.13
CA GLU A 206 -15.89 3.77 -5.17
C GLU A 206 -16.33 2.96 -6.40
N ASN A 207 -15.42 2.17 -6.95
CA ASN A 207 -15.57 1.42 -8.20
C ASN A 207 -15.63 2.26 -9.49
N GLU A 208 -15.54 3.59 -9.45
CA GLU A 208 -15.30 4.42 -10.63
C GLU A 208 -13.81 4.39 -11.03
N TYR A 209 -13.52 4.81 -12.26
CA TYR A 209 -12.18 4.89 -12.82
C TYR A 209 -11.74 6.34 -12.93
N PHE A 210 -10.44 6.58 -12.81
CA PHE A 210 -9.87 7.91 -12.98
C PHE A 210 -10.08 8.42 -14.41
N ASP A 211 -10.63 9.61 -14.53
CA ASP A 211 -10.79 10.33 -15.81
C ASP A 211 -9.75 11.46 -15.87
N LYS A 212 -8.83 11.35 -16.83
CA LYS A 212 -7.78 12.35 -17.04
C LYS A 212 -8.18 13.52 -17.93
N THR A 213 -9.44 13.61 -18.37
CA THR A 213 -9.93 14.73 -19.20
C THR A 213 -9.67 16.05 -18.48
N GLY A 214 -9.07 17.02 -19.16
CA GLY A 214 -8.67 18.32 -18.61
C GLY A 214 -7.34 18.34 -17.88
N LEU A 215 -6.76 17.16 -17.53
CA LEU A 215 -5.45 17.09 -16.86
C LEU A 215 -4.34 17.51 -17.83
N VAL A 216 -3.57 18.51 -17.43
CA VAL A 216 -2.36 18.93 -18.16
C VAL A 216 -1.16 18.91 -17.23
N ILE A 217 -0.16 18.15 -17.60
CA ILE A 217 1.12 18.07 -16.91
C ILE A 217 2.20 18.70 -17.80
N LYS A 218 3.03 19.57 -17.22
CA LYS A 218 4.19 20.15 -17.89
C LYS A 218 5.49 19.78 -17.19
N GLY A 219 6.51 19.55 -18.00
CA GLY A 219 7.90 19.43 -17.57
C GLY A 219 8.64 20.74 -17.74
N VAL A 220 9.42 21.14 -16.75
CA VAL A 220 10.37 22.23 -16.81
C VAL A 220 11.74 21.67 -17.10
N TYR A 221 12.44 22.24 -18.07
CA TYR A 221 13.76 21.80 -18.52
C TYR A 221 14.85 22.76 -18.01
N SER A 222 16.11 22.28 -18.01
CA SER A 222 17.29 23.01 -17.53
C SER A 222 17.58 24.30 -18.32
N ASP A 223 17.01 24.46 -19.51
CA ASP A 223 17.06 25.67 -20.32
C ASP A 223 15.95 26.70 -19.96
N GLY A 224 15.12 26.41 -18.96
CA GLY A 224 14.02 27.23 -18.52
C GLY A 224 12.72 27.05 -19.33
N ASN A 225 12.74 26.25 -20.39
CA ASN A 225 11.53 25.98 -21.18
C ASN A 225 10.60 25.01 -20.47
N SER A 226 9.28 25.17 -20.72
CA SER A 226 8.25 24.25 -20.25
C SER A 226 7.58 23.58 -21.44
N VAL A 227 7.42 22.24 -21.39
CA VAL A 227 6.78 21.44 -22.43
C VAL A 227 5.72 20.55 -21.81
N GLU A 228 4.61 20.40 -22.50
CA GLU A 228 3.55 19.47 -22.08
C GLU A 228 4.04 18.01 -22.20
N ILE A 229 3.74 17.21 -21.16
CA ILE A 229 4.08 15.79 -21.07
C ILE A 229 2.79 15.00 -21.26
N THR A 230 2.76 14.09 -22.24
CA THR A 230 1.57 13.31 -22.59
C THR A 230 1.70 11.81 -22.37
N ASP A 231 2.94 11.31 -22.23
CA ASP A 231 3.29 9.89 -22.13
C ASP A 231 3.67 9.43 -20.69
N TYR A 232 3.10 10.10 -19.69
CA TYR A 232 3.24 9.71 -18.30
C TYR A 232 2.39 8.47 -17.95
N THR A 233 2.81 7.75 -16.91
CA THR A 233 2.03 6.66 -16.31
C THR A 233 1.29 7.14 -15.06
N LEU A 234 0.15 6.51 -14.77
CA LEU A 234 -0.65 6.80 -13.58
C LEU A 234 -0.57 5.62 -12.60
N SER A 235 -0.51 5.91 -11.31
CA SER A 235 -0.56 4.89 -10.25
C SER A 235 -1.91 4.18 -10.19
N GLN A 236 -2.98 4.85 -10.67
CA GLN A 236 -4.35 4.32 -10.65
C GLN A 236 -4.69 3.69 -12.00
N ASN A 237 -4.59 2.37 -12.08
CA ASN A 237 -4.91 1.57 -13.29
C ASN A 237 -6.23 0.79 -13.17
N GLY A 238 -6.89 0.82 -12.01
CA GLY A 238 -8.13 0.11 -11.70
C GLY A 238 -9.21 1.05 -11.17
N ALA A 239 -10.28 0.46 -10.71
CA ALA A 239 -11.35 1.18 -10.04
C ALA A 239 -10.87 1.75 -8.70
N PHE A 240 -11.42 2.90 -8.30
CA PHE A 240 -11.11 3.51 -7.01
C PHE A 240 -11.64 2.69 -5.84
N SER A 241 -10.82 2.61 -4.81
CA SER A 241 -11.23 2.13 -3.48
C SER A 241 -11.51 3.32 -2.55
N LEU A 242 -12.44 3.13 -1.63
CA LEU A 242 -12.73 4.12 -0.59
C LEU A 242 -11.46 4.47 0.18
N GLY A 243 -11.26 5.76 0.45
CA GLY A 243 -10.08 6.27 1.15
C GLY A 243 -8.90 6.65 0.24
N THR A 244 -9.00 6.46 -1.08
CA THR A 244 -8.01 7.00 -2.03
C THR A 244 -8.11 8.53 -2.04
N THR A 245 -6.97 9.21 -1.84
CA THR A 245 -6.87 10.66 -1.74
C THR A 245 -6.07 11.32 -2.86
N SER A 246 -5.30 10.55 -3.62
CA SER A 246 -4.54 11.06 -4.76
C SER A 246 -4.30 9.98 -5.82
N VAL A 247 -4.05 10.44 -7.04
CA VAL A 247 -3.49 9.66 -8.15
C VAL A 247 -2.12 10.23 -8.47
N THR A 248 -1.10 9.39 -8.55
CA THR A 248 0.26 9.83 -8.87
C THR A 248 0.52 9.67 -10.36
N ALA A 249 0.94 10.73 -11.04
CA ALA A 249 1.48 10.67 -12.39
C ALA A 249 3.00 10.57 -12.30
N VAL A 250 3.59 9.65 -13.08
CA VAL A 250 5.04 9.38 -13.12
C VAL A 250 5.57 9.54 -14.53
N TYR A 251 6.66 10.29 -14.66
CA TYR A 251 7.40 10.46 -15.91
C TYR A 251 8.91 10.45 -15.64
N GLY A 252 9.60 9.43 -16.11
CA GLY A 252 11.00 9.19 -15.78
C GLY A 252 11.19 9.00 -14.26
N ILE A 253 12.04 9.84 -13.66
CA ILE A 253 12.30 9.85 -12.21
C ILE A 253 11.37 10.78 -11.42
N PHE A 254 10.51 11.54 -12.11
CA PHE A 254 9.66 12.54 -11.50
C PHE A 254 8.25 11.99 -11.28
N SER A 255 7.62 12.45 -10.21
CA SER A 255 6.23 12.16 -9.92
C SER A 255 5.50 13.41 -9.45
N VAL A 256 4.19 13.47 -9.70
CA VAL A 256 3.32 14.53 -9.18
C VAL A 256 2.00 13.94 -8.74
N GLU A 257 1.48 14.41 -7.62
CA GLU A 257 0.20 13.98 -7.08
C GLU A 257 -0.95 14.83 -7.63
N ILE A 258 -2.04 14.15 -7.98
CA ILE A 258 -3.30 14.71 -8.43
C ILE A 258 -4.31 14.40 -7.33
N PRO A 259 -4.74 15.37 -6.52
CA PRO A 259 -5.71 15.14 -5.45
C PRO A 259 -7.05 14.65 -6.00
N VAL A 260 -7.63 13.66 -5.35
CA VAL A 260 -8.98 13.14 -5.64
C VAL A 260 -9.73 12.91 -4.34
N THR A 261 -11.05 12.91 -4.42
CA THR A 261 -11.93 12.49 -3.32
C THR A 261 -12.73 11.28 -3.78
N VAL A 262 -12.70 10.19 -3.00
CA VAL A 262 -13.49 8.99 -3.30
C VAL A 262 -14.57 8.83 -2.24
N LEU A 263 -15.83 8.89 -2.69
CA LEU A 263 -17.02 8.79 -1.86
C LEU A 263 -17.55 7.35 -1.84
N GLU A 264 -18.12 6.97 -0.73
CA GLU A 264 -18.84 5.70 -0.59
C GLU A 264 -20.14 5.73 -1.40
N ILE A 265 -20.45 4.64 -2.11
CA ILE A 265 -21.77 4.44 -2.73
C ILE A 265 -22.76 4.09 -1.64
N MET A 266 -23.74 4.94 -1.46
CA MET A 266 -24.85 4.64 -0.55
C MET A 266 -25.89 3.74 -1.23
N PRO A 267 -26.53 2.80 -0.49
CA PRO A 267 -27.43 1.82 -1.09
C PRO A 267 -28.83 2.38 -1.43
N TRP A 268 -29.06 3.67 -1.21
CA TRP A 268 -30.36 4.32 -1.38
C TRP A 268 -30.42 5.19 -2.64
N ASP A 269 -31.62 5.29 -3.24
CA ASP A 269 -31.87 6.31 -4.27
C ASP A 269 -31.81 7.72 -3.66
N GLY A 270 -31.34 8.69 -4.44
CA GLY A 270 -31.09 10.05 -3.98
C GLY A 270 -29.60 10.30 -3.72
N ASN A 271 -29.28 11.49 -3.21
CA ASN A 271 -27.90 11.87 -2.88
C ASN A 271 -27.75 12.42 -1.45
N GLY A 272 -28.80 12.31 -0.62
CA GLY A 272 -28.79 12.71 0.77
C GLY A 272 -28.86 14.21 1.02
N THR A 273 -29.17 15.03 0.01
CA THR A 273 -29.43 16.49 0.17
C THR A 273 -30.89 16.77 0.46
N GLU A 274 -31.21 18.01 0.84
CA GLU A 274 -32.60 18.43 1.09
C GLU A 274 -33.47 18.31 -0.18
N GLU A 275 -32.92 18.65 -1.35
CA GLU A 275 -33.62 18.59 -2.64
C GLU A 275 -33.72 17.14 -3.18
N SER A 276 -32.80 16.26 -2.79
CA SER A 276 -32.73 14.88 -3.22
C SER A 276 -32.36 13.96 -2.06
N PRO A 277 -33.26 13.77 -1.06
CA PRO A 277 -32.98 12.94 0.11
C PRO A 277 -32.79 11.47 -0.28
N TYR A 278 -32.09 10.70 0.53
CA TYR A 278 -32.06 9.25 0.41
C TYR A 278 -33.45 8.67 0.67
N LEU A 279 -33.97 7.90 -0.29
CA LEU A 279 -35.29 7.32 -0.23
C LEU A 279 -35.27 5.96 0.46
N ILE A 280 -36.05 5.83 1.52
CA ILE A 280 -36.18 4.61 2.31
C ILE A 280 -37.50 3.93 1.93
N LYS A 281 -37.38 2.79 1.23
CA LYS A 281 -38.50 2.09 0.59
C LYS A 281 -38.76 0.70 1.19
N THR A 282 -37.75 0.12 1.82
CA THR A 282 -37.74 -1.27 2.30
C THR A 282 -37.23 -1.35 3.73
N ALA A 283 -37.50 -2.48 4.41
CA ALA A 283 -36.93 -2.79 5.72
C ALA A 283 -35.41 -2.85 5.68
N GLU A 284 -34.82 -3.37 4.59
CA GLU A 284 -33.38 -3.41 4.39
C GLU A 284 -32.78 -2.00 4.27
N ASP A 285 -33.45 -1.07 3.58
CA ASP A 285 -33.03 0.33 3.52
C ASP A 285 -32.94 0.95 4.91
N LEU A 286 -33.95 0.71 5.74
CA LEU A 286 -33.99 1.23 7.11
C LEU A 286 -32.95 0.58 8.01
N GLU A 287 -32.71 -0.72 7.86
CA GLU A 287 -31.68 -1.45 8.60
C GLU A 287 -30.26 -1.03 8.17
N ASN A 288 -30.06 -0.70 6.90
CA ASN A 288 -28.80 -0.16 6.40
C ASN A 288 -28.43 1.18 7.04
N ILE A 289 -29.40 2.05 7.36
CA ILE A 289 -29.12 3.26 8.16
C ILE A 289 -28.56 2.86 9.52
N GLY A 290 -29.23 1.91 10.20
CA GLY A 290 -28.80 1.41 11.51
C GLY A 290 -27.40 0.81 11.47
N THR A 291 -27.12 -0.02 10.47
CA THR A 291 -25.80 -0.66 10.27
C THR A 291 -24.69 0.37 10.10
N LYS A 292 -24.90 1.37 9.24
CA LYS A 292 -23.90 2.43 9.01
C LYS A 292 -23.70 3.33 10.24
N VAL A 293 -24.78 3.76 10.90
CA VAL A 293 -24.68 4.58 12.12
C VAL A 293 -23.99 3.81 13.24
N ASN A 294 -24.36 2.56 13.46
CA ASN A 294 -23.75 1.68 14.46
C ASN A 294 -22.31 1.30 14.08
N GLY A 295 -21.95 1.37 12.80
CA GLY A 295 -20.59 1.32 12.28
C GLY A 295 -19.76 2.60 12.48
N GLY A 296 -20.42 3.73 12.81
CA GLY A 296 -19.76 5.02 13.10
C GLY A 296 -20.00 6.12 12.08
N HIS A 297 -20.85 5.91 11.08
CA HIS A 297 -21.22 6.94 10.11
C HIS A 297 -22.36 7.79 10.69
N MET A 298 -22.10 9.05 11.07
CA MET A 298 -23.08 9.87 11.80
C MET A 298 -24.18 10.47 10.91
N PHE A 299 -23.97 10.60 9.60
CA PHE A 299 -24.88 11.21 8.64
C PHE A 299 -25.19 12.71 8.93
N THR A 300 -24.24 13.44 9.44
CA THR A 300 -24.39 14.90 9.65
C THR A 300 -24.82 15.59 8.35
N ASP A 301 -25.83 16.47 8.45
CA ASP A 301 -26.43 17.21 7.33
C ASP A 301 -26.97 16.32 6.18
N THR A 302 -27.28 15.06 6.47
CA THR A 302 -27.79 14.11 5.48
C THR A 302 -29.29 13.92 5.66
N TYR A 303 -30.04 13.96 4.57
CA TYR A 303 -31.49 13.86 4.53
C TYR A 303 -31.94 12.47 4.09
N PHE A 304 -32.83 11.88 4.90
CA PHE A 304 -33.53 10.62 4.62
C PHE A 304 -35.03 10.88 4.59
N LYS A 305 -35.72 10.21 3.66
CA LYS A 305 -37.17 10.34 3.51
C LYS A 305 -37.78 8.97 3.24
N MET A 306 -38.77 8.57 4.00
CA MET A 306 -39.57 7.38 3.66
C MET A 306 -40.34 7.60 2.36
N ALA A 307 -40.43 6.54 1.55
CA ALA A 307 -41.14 6.56 0.27
C ALA A 307 -42.10 5.41 0.12
N ALA A 308 -42.28 4.59 1.18
CA ALA A 308 -43.24 3.50 1.28
C ALA A 308 -43.50 3.16 2.76
N ASP A 309 -44.61 2.47 3.03
CA ASP A 309 -44.80 1.76 4.28
C ASP A 309 -43.79 0.61 4.40
N ILE A 310 -43.26 0.38 5.61
CA ILE A 310 -42.17 -0.57 5.85
C ILE A 310 -42.59 -1.62 6.85
N ASP A 311 -42.50 -2.89 6.48
CA ASP A 311 -42.69 -4.03 7.39
C ASP A 311 -41.34 -4.57 7.88
N MET A 312 -41.07 -4.48 9.18
CA MET A 312 -39.82 -4.88 9.83
C MET A 312 -39.82 -6.33 10.33
N SER A 313 -40.82 -7.15 9.94
CA SER A 313 -40.92 -8.55 10.39
C SER A 313 -39.69 -9.41 10.12
N ASP A 314 -38.94 -9.12 9.07
CA ASP A 314 -37.69 -9.82 8.69
C ASP A 314 -36.50 -9.44 9.58
N PHE A 315 -36.60 -8.42 10.43
CA PHE A 315 -35.55 -7.91 11.31
C PHE A 315 -35.92 -7.90 12.79
N PRO A 316 -36.24 -9.07 13.39
CA PRO A 316 -36.83 -9.14 14.74
C PRO A 316 -35.83 -8.82 15.87
N ASP A 317 -34.56 -8.85 15.61
CA ASP A 317 -33.46 -8.68 16.59
C ASP A 317 -32.62 -7.44 16.36
N ARG A 318 -33.15 -6.45 15.66
CA ARG A 318 -32.41 -5.26 15.28
C ARG A 318 -31.96 -4.41 16.49
N LEU A 319 -30.82 -3.72 16.31
CA LEU A 319 -30.39 -2.64 17.19
C LEU A 319 -31.06 -1.32 16.77
N PRO A 320 -31.31 -0.39 17.70
CA PRO A 320 -31.76 0.94 17.32
C PRO A 320 -30.72 1.66 16.44
N ILE A 321 -31.18 2.56 15.58
CA ILE A 321 -30.35 3.48 14.86
C ILE A 321 -29.69 4.39 15.92
N GLY A 322 -28.35 4.29 16.05
CA GLY A 322 -27.64 4.91 17.17
C GLY A 322 -27.64 4.02 18.42
N SER A 323 -26.80 2.99 18.45
CA SER A 323 -26.76 1.97 19.52
C SER A 323 -26.02 2.40 20.80
N SER A 324 -25.27 3.50 20.78
CA SER A 324 -24.50 4.01 21.93
C SER A 324 -24.20 5.51 21.80
N SER A 325 -23.71 6.09 22.88
CA SER A 325 -23.27 7.52 22.90
C SER A 325 -22.13 7.85 21.95
N SER A 326 -21.37 6.87 21.47
CA SER A 326 -20.33 7.03 20.45
C SER A 326 -20.80 6.64 19.03
N ARG A 327 -22.05 6.22 18.90
CA ARG A 327 -22.68 5.75 17.66
C ARG A 327 -24.04 6.41 17.53
N GLN A 328 -24.05 7.69 17.27
CA GLN A 328 -25.26 8.53 17.26
C GLN A 328 -25.69 8.84 15.83
N PHE A 329 -26.98 8.94 15.59
CA PHE A 329 -27.52 9.49 14.36
C PHE A 329 -27.55 11.02 14.44
N ASP A 330 -27.04 11.70 13.40
CA ASP A 330 -26.96 13.16 13.33
C ASP A 330 -27.62 13.75 12.06
N GLY A 331 -28.39 12.94 11.35
CA GLY A 331 -29.08 13.34 10.12
C GLY A 331 -30.49 13.85 10.32
N ILE A 332 -31.17 14.11 9.22
CA ILE A 332 -32.57 14.49 9.12
C ILE A 332 -33.35 13.30 8.57
N PHE A 333 -34.27 12.74 9.36
CA PHE A 333 -35.15 11.62 8.96
C PHE A 333 -36.59 12.06 8.92
N ASP A 334 -37.22 11.98 7.76
CA ASP A 334 -38.62 12.34 7.54
C ASP A 334 -39.45 11.07 7.17
N GLY A 335 -40.37 10.69 8.02
CA GLY A 335 -41.30 9.58 7.76
C GLY A 335 -42.35 9.86 6.68
N ASP A 336 -42.53 11.11 6.28
CA ASP A 336 -43.42 11.59 5.20
C ASP A 336 -44.84 11.02 5.23
N GLY A 337 -45.32 10.63 6.43
CA GLY A 337 -46.66 10.07 6.64
C GLY A 337 -46.77 8.57 6.36
N TYR A 338 -45.70 7.90 6.01
CA TYR A 338 -45.66 6.43 5.90
C TYR A 338 -45.50 5.78 7.26
N SER A 339 -45.94 4.51 7.36
CA SER A 339 -45.99 3.73 8.59
C SER A 339 -44.92 2.65 8.61
N ILE A 340 -44.42 2.35 9.82
CA ILE A 340 -43.52 1.24 10.09
C ILE A 340 -44.30 0.20 10.92
N TYR A 341 -44.34 -1.03 10.43
CA TYR A 341 -45.05 -2.17 11.03
C TYR A 341 -44.06 -3.18 11.60
N ASN A 342 -44.49 -3.92 12.59
CA ASN A 342 -43.77 -5.05 13.18
C ASN A 342 -42.36 -4.68 13.66
N LEU A 343 -42.18 -3.44 14.15
CA LEU A 343 -40.91 -3.00 14.69
C LEU A 343 -40.66 -3.68 16.04
N VAL A 344 -39.70 -4.60 16.08
CA VAL A 344 -39.22 -5.23 17.31
C VAL A 344 -37.79 -4.74 17.60
N SER A 345 -37.59 -4.20 18.82
CA SER A 345 -36.30 -3.69 19.22
C SER A 345 -35.98 -4.05 20.67
N LYS A 346 -34.91 -4.82 20.90
CA LYS A 346 -34.54 -5.31 22.24
C LYS A 346 -33.92 -4.24 23.15
N ARG A 347 -33.56 -3.06 22.62
CA ARG A 347 -32.80 -2.03 23.36
C ARG A 347 -33.26 -0.59 23.11
N GLY A 348 -34.54 -0.40 22.89
CA GLY A 348 -35.14 0.91 22.61
C GLY A 348 -35.91 0.93 21.29
N GLY A 349 -36.35 2.10 20.86
CA GLY A 349 -37.18 2.27 19.66
C GLY A 349 -36.46 2.15 18.33
N LEU A 350 -37.02 2.79 17.31
CA LEU A 350 -36.39 2.89 15.99
C LEU A 350 -35.04 3.61 16.08
N PHE A 351 -35.02 4.75 16.81
CA PHE A 351 -33.79 5.50 17.12
C PHE A 351 -33.44 5.33 18.60
N GLY A 352 -32.16 5.16 18.91
CA GLY A 352 -31.63 5.10 20.27
C GLY A 352 -30.92 6.41 20.64
N TYR A 353 -29.63 6.53 20.29
CA TYR A 353 -28.88 7.75 20.54
C TYR A 353 -28.87 8.64 19.30
N VAL A 354 -29.26 9.89 19.48
CA VAL A 354 -29.27 10.92 18.43
C VAL A 354 -28.45 12.12 18.88
N CYS A 355 -27.83 12.81 17.94
CA CYS A 355 -27.09 14.04 18.20
C CYS A 355 -28.05 15.22 18.44
N LYS A 356 -27.49 16.31 18.99
CA LYS A 356 -28.24 17.51 19.34
C LYS A 356 -28.98 18.15 18.15
N TYR A 357 -28.42 18.03 16.95
CA TYR A 357 -28.96 18.67 15.75
C TYR A 357 -29.71 17.71 14.83
N ALA A 358 -29.77 16.43 15.16
CA ALA A 358 -30.57 15.46 14.42
C ALA A 358 -32.05 15.86 14.45
N VAL A 359 -32.72 15.67 13.32
CA VAL A 359 -34.14 15.92 13.17
C VAL A 359 -34.86 14.62 12.79
N ILE A 360 -35.82 14.20 13.62
CA ILE A 360 -36.68 13.06 13.34
C ILE A 360 -38.10 13.59 13.34
N LYS A 361 -38.81 13.48 12.21
CA LYS A 361 -40.16 14.02 12.06
C LYS A 361 -41.05 13.08 11.25
N ASN A 362 -42.38 13.22 11.47
CA ASN A 362 -43.43 12.52 10.71
C ASN A 362 -43.29 10.99 10.72
N VAL A 363 -42.67 10.41 11.76
CA VAL A 363 -42.48 8.96 11.90
C VAL A 363 -43.72 8.34 12.58
N ILE A 364 -44.31 7.33 11.95
CA ILE A 364 -45.46 6.57 12.46
C ILE A 364 -45.02 5.14 12.69
N ILE A 365 -45.07 4.66 13.95
CA ILE A 365 -44.90 3.25 14.30
C ILE A 365 -46.31 2.68 14.49
N ALA A 366 -46.76 1.90 13.51
CA ALA A 366 -48.12 1.36 13.50
C ALA A 366 -48.27 0.09 14.33
N SER A 367 -47.23 -0.74 14.42
CA SER A 367 -47.17 -1.93 15.28
C SER A 367 -45.72 -2.30 15.62
N GLY A 368 -45.52 -2.95 16.78
CA GLY A 368 -44.23 -3.44 17.22
C GLY A 368 -44.14 -3.64 18.73
N GLU A 369 -42.99 -4.14 19.18
CA GLU A 369 -42.58 -4.28 20.57
C GLU A 369 -41.30 -3.49 20.81
N ILE A 370 -41.32 -2.57 21.77
CA ILE A 370 -40.19 -1.66 22.06
C ILE A 370 -39.77 -1.86 23.53
#